data_87f6419c86ad5fa3a33a2176cf7bd4ac
#
_entry.id   87f6419c86ad5fa3a33a2176cf7bd4ac
#
_cell.length_a   1.000
_cell.length_b   1.000
_cell.length_c   1.000
_cell.angle_alpha   90.00
_cell.angle_beta   90.00
_cell.angle_gamma   90.00
#
_symmetry.space_group_name_H-M   'P 1'
#
loop_
_entity.id
_entity.type
_entity.pdbx_description
1 polymer ?
#
loop_
_entity_poly.entity_id
_entity_poly.type
_entity_poly.pdbx_seq_one_letter_code
_entity_poly.pdbx_strand_id
1 'polypeptide(L)'
;MIRARKRFGQHFLHDPGVLARIVAAIDPKPGQRIVEIGPGLGALSRPLLERCRRLEVIEIDRDVIPELRKRCAGAGELVVHVGDVLEVDIAALHGGGAPLRICGNLPYNISTPLLFHLLEAHAAIADMHFMLQKEVVDRIVAKPGSKVYGRLTVMLAAACSSEALFRVGRGAFQPPPAVDSAVVRLVPHPADPFPLPDRARFARVVAAAFSMRRKTLRNSLRGLAGPEAFDAAGIAADRRPETLSPAEFAKLAAQPAPGPASL
;
A
#
# COMPACT_ATOMS: atom_id res chain seq x y z
N MET A 1 -2.64 12.84 29.63
CA MET A 1 -3.15 12.92 28.23
C MET A 1 -2.01 12.58 27.29
N ILE A 2 -2.13 11.52 26.49
CA ILE A 2 -1.08 11.09 25.54
C ILE A 2 -1.02 12.12 24.42
N ARG A 3 0.20 12.62 24.13
CA ARG A 3 0.43 13.59 23.05
C ARG A 3 0.93 12.87 21.79
N ALA A 4 0.41 13.28 20.63
CA ALA A 4 0.88 12.79 19.35
C ALA A 4 2.38 13.06 19.16
N ARG A 5 3.14 12.04 18.76
CA ARG A 5 4.59 12.12 18.56
C ARG A 5 4.91 12.42 17.11
N LYS A 6 5.51 13.59 16.85
CA LYS A 6 5.89 14.01 15.48
C LYS A 6 6.79 12.98 14.77
N ARG A 7 7.69 12.30 15.51
CA ARG A 7 8.60 11.29 14.95
C ARG A 7 7.86 10.10 14.33
N PHE A 8 6.65 9.80 14.81
CA PHE A 8 5.81 8.73 14.28
C PHE A 8 4.72 9.24 13.32
N GLY A 9 4.69 10.54 13.01
CA GLY A 9 3.67 11.11 12.11
C GLY A 9 2.24 10.92 12.58
N GLN A 10 2.00 10.88 13.90
CA GLN A 10 0.71 10.54 14.50
C GLN A 10 -0.34 11.64 14.31
N HIS A 11 -1.46 11.27 13.68
CA HIS A 11 -2.69 12.05 13.58
C HIS A 11 -3.85 11.14 13.99
N PHE A 12 -4.37 11.34 15.20
CA PHE A 12 -5.41 10.47 15.75
C PHE A 12 -6.76 10.81 15.12
N LEU A 13 -7.37 9.84 14.44
CA LEU A 13 -8.72 9.96 13.93
C LEU A 13 -9.71 9.98 15.09
N HIS A 14 -10.63 10.95 15.09
CA HIS A 14 -11.64 11.10 16.13
C HIS A 14 -13.07 11.29 15.62
N ASP A 15 -13.25 11.58 14.33
CA ASP A 15 -14.57 11.78 13.73
C ASP A 15 -15.36 10.47 13.68
N PRO A 16 -16.53 10.38 14.38
CA PRO A 16 -17.29 9.13 14.44
C PRO A 16 -17.94 8.76 13.10
N GLY A 17 -18.29 9.74 12.26
CA GLY A 17 -18.87 9.49 10.94
C GLY A 17 -17.85 8.89 9.99
N VAL A 18 -16.60 9.38 10.04
CA VAL A 18 -15.48 8.82 9.25
C VAL A 18 -15.15 7.40 9.73
N LEU A 19 -15.06 7.18 11.07
CA LEU A 19 -14.84 5.85 11.65
C LEU A 19 -15.91 4.85 11.21
N ALA A 20 -17.18 5.23 11.28
CA ALA A 20 -18.30 4.38 10.85
C ALA A 20 -18.19 4.02 9.36
N ARG A 21 -17.81 4.97 8.49
CA ARG A 21 -17.61 4.72 7.05
C ARG A 21 -16.44 3.78 6.79
N ILE A 22 -15.32 3.91 7.51
CA ILE A 22 -14.17 3.01 7.37
C ILE A 22 -14.57 1.59 7.79
N VAL A 23 -15.22 1.45 8.95
CA VAL A 23 -15.68 0.13 9.44
C VAL A 23 -16.69 -0.49 8.49
N ALA A 24 -17.59 0.30 7.89
CA ALA A 24 -18.52 -0.18 6.87
C ALA A 24 -17.81 -0.63 5.59
N ALA A 25 -16.76 0.09 5.17
CA ALA A 25 -15.97 -0.28 3.99
C ALA A 25 -15.16 -1.57 4.20
N ILE A 26 -14.61 -1.77 5.40
CA ILE A 26 -13.91 -3.00 5.79
C ILE A 26 -14.90 -4.16 5.92
N ASP A 27 -16.12 -3.89 6.44
CA ASP A 27 -17.17 -4.87 6.71
C ASP A 27 -16.65 -6.11 7.47
N PRO A 28 -16.11 -5.92 8.69
CA PRO A 28 -15.50 -7.00 9.46
C PRO A 28 -16.55 -8.03 9.92
N LYS A 29 -16.23 -9.32 9.82
CA LYS A 29 -17.08 -10.43 10.26
C LYS A 29 -16.38 -11.28 11.32
N PRO A 30 -17.11 -11.93 12.23
CA PRO A 30 -16.54 -12.91 13.13
C PRO A 30 -15.78 -14.01 12.38
N GLY A 31 -14.64 -14.44 12.93
CA GLY A 31 -13.80 -15.48 12.34
C GLY A 31 -12.84 -15.01 11.25
N GLN A 32 -12.93 -13.76 10.78
CA GLN A 32 -11.94 -13.19 9.88
C GLN A 32 -10.67 -12.79 10.64
N ARG A 33 -9.52 -12.96 10.00
CA ARG A 33 -8.23 -12.50 10.53
C ARG A 33 -7.96 -11.08 10.08
N ILE A 34 -8.21 -10.14 10.98
CA ILE A 34 -8.03 -8.71 10.72
C ILE A 34 -6.80 -8.22 11.48
N VAL A 35 -5.91 -7.52 10.77
CA VAL A 35 -4.70 -6.90 11.31
C VAL A 35 -4.78 -5.39 11.08
N GLU A 36 -4.80 -4.61 12.17
CA GLU A 36 -4.74 -3.15 12.10
C GLU A 36 -3.31 -2.69 12.29
N ILE A 37 -2.81 -1.87 11.38
CA ILE A 37 -1.48 -1.25 11.46
C ILE A 37 -1.60 0.15 12.04
N GLY A 38 -0.87 0.43 13.12
CA GLY A 38 -0.87 1.71 13.80
C GLY A 38 -2.20 2.05 14.46
N PRO A 39 -2.72 1.22 15.38
CA PRO A 39 -4.01 1.43 16.05
C PRO A 39 -4.04 2.73 16.88
N GLY A 40 -2.87 3.22 17.30
CA GLY A 40 -2.76 4.39 18.16
C GLY A 40 -3.59 4.24 19.43
N LEU A 41 -4.51 5.17 19.66
CA LEU A 41 -5.38 5.13 20.83
C LEU A 41 -6.62 4.23 20.66
N GLY A 42 -6.72 3.43 19.58
CA GLY A 42 -7.77 2.45 19.39
C GLY A 42 -9.12 3.00 18.91
N ALA A 43 -9.12 4.16 18.26
CA ALA A 43 -10.35 4.75 17.74
C ALA A 43 -11.02 3.88 16.66
N LEU A 44 -10.24 3.28 15.78
CA LEU A 44 -10.71 2.34 14.78
C LEU A 44 -10.73 0.89 15.33
N SER A 45 -9.77 0.54 16.20
CA SER A 45 -9.65 -0.82 16.77
C SER A 45 -10.91 -1.28 17.48
N ARG A 46 -11.48 -0.42 18.36
CA ARG A 46 -12.67 -0.80 19.15
C ARG A 46 -13.87 -1.17 18.27
N PRO A 47 -14.35 -0.34 17.32
CA PRO A 47 -15.50 -0.70 16.49
C PRO A 47 -15.22 -1.87 15.55
N LEU A 48 -13.96 -2.10 15.12
CA LEU A 48 -13.58 -3.32 14.41
C LEU A 48 -13.73 -4.54 15.30
N LEU A 49 -13.16 -4.49 16.52
CA LEU A 49 -13.15 -5.59 17.47
C LEU A 49 -14.56 -6.00 17.92
N GLU A 50 -15.47 -5.03 18.10
CA GLU A 50 -16.89 -5.28 18.40
C GLU A 50 -17.58 -6.14 17.33
N ARG A 51 -17.13 -6.07 16.08
CA ARG A 51 -17.68 -6.84 14.95
C ARG A 51 -16.94 -8.15 14.69
N CYS A 52 -15.60 -8.13 14.62
CA CYS A 52 -14.82 -9.32 14.27
C CYS A 52 -14.54 -10.25 15.47
N ARG A 53 -14.71 -9.76 16.70
CA ARG A 53 -14.48 -10.46 17.98
C ARG A 53 -13.01 -10.77 18.30
N ARG A 54 -12.13 -10.77 17.32
CA ARG A 54 -10.68 -10.93 17.47
C ARG A 54 -9.98 -9.99 16.48
N LEU A 55 -9.11 -9.15 17.02
CA LEU A 55 -8.32 -8.18 16.23
C LEU A 55 -6.85 -8.30 16.61
N GLU A 56 -5.99 -8.44 15.61
CA GLU A 56 -4.55 -8.30 15.77
C GLU A 56 -4.15 -6.87 15.43
N VAL A 57 -3.20 -6.30 16.16
CA VAL A 57 -2.70 -4.94 15.89
C VAL A 57 -1.19 -4.91 15.93
N ILE A 58 -0.56 -4.10 15.07
CA ILE A 58 0.88 -3.87 15.05
C ILE A 58 1.12 -2.41 15.44
N GLU A 59 1.83 -2.18 16.57
CA GLU A 59 2.08 -0.84 17.09
C GLU A 59 3.54 -0.68 17.54
N ILE A 60 4.18 0.38 17.05
CA ILE A 60 5.57 0.73 17.40
C ILE A 60 5.65 1.56 18.69
N ASP A 61 4.63 2.38 18.98
CA ASP A 61 4.61 3.26 20.14
C ASP A 61 4.06 2.54 21.37
N ARG A 62 4.97 2.04 22.21
CA ARG A 62 4.59 1.32 23.46
C ARG A 62 3.74 2.13 24.41
N ASP A 63 3.83 3.47 24.38
CA ASP A 63 3.14 4.32 25.34
C ASP A 63 1.64 4.45 25.05
N VAL A 64 1.18 4.15 23.81
CA VAL A 64 -0.25 4.17 23.48
C VAL A 64 -0.95 2.85 23.86
N ILE A 65 -0.19 1.76 24.04
CA ILE A 65 -0.75 0.41 24.26
C ILE A 65 -1.66 0.30 25.50
N PRO A 66 -1.31 0.88 26.65
CA PRO A 66 -2.21 0.84 27.81
C PRO A 66 -3.57 1.45 27.54
N GLU A 67 -3.63 2.60 26.85
CA GLU A 67 -4.88 3.27 26.50
C GLU A 67 -5.66 2.50 25.43
N LEU A 68 -4.95 1.95 24.42
CA LEU A 68 -5.52 1.05 23.42
C LEU A 68 -6.23 -0.14 24.08
N ARG A 69 -5.55 -0.85 24.99
CA ARG A 69 -6.12 -1.99 25.73
C ARG A 69 -7.33 -1.58 26.57
N LYS A 70 -7.23 -0.45 27.26
CA LYS A 70 -8.33 0.12 28.06
C LYS A 70 -9.55 0.41 27.18
N ARG A 71 -9.34 1.06 26.03
CA ARG A 71 -10.42 1.40 25.08
C ARG A 71 -11.10 0.17 24.50
N CYS A 72 -10.33 -0.87 24.22
CA CYS A 72 -10.81 -2.12 23.62
C CYS A 72 -11.36 -3.12 24.64
N ALA A 73 -11.26 -2.84 25.95
CA ALA A 73 -11.74 -3.75 26.99
C ALA A 73 -13.23 -4.09 26.81
N GLY A 74 -13.55 -5.38 26.90
CA GLY A 74 -14.91 -5.91 26.76
C GLY A 74 -15.45 -6.00 25.34
N ALA A 75 -14.71 -5.54 24.32
CA ALA A 75 -15.16 -5.58 22.92
C ALA A 75 -14.85 -6.91 22.22
N GLY A 76 -13.85 -7.66 22.71
CA GLY A 76 -13.37 -8.93 22.14
C GLY A 76 -11.92 -9.20 22.52
N GLU A 77 -11.26 -10.12 21.80
CA GLU A 77 -9.86 -10.48 21.98
C GLU A 77 -8.95 -9.54 21.17
N LEU A 78 -8.11 -8.75 21.85
CA LEU A 78 -7.12 -7.88 21.25
C LEU A 78 -5.72 -8.47 21.41
N VAL A 79 -5.09 -8.83 20.28
CA VAL A 79 -3.68 -9.30 20.21
C VAL A 79 -2.80 -8.15 19.76
N VAL A 80 -1.78 -7.80 20.55
CA VAL A 80 -0.90 -6.67 20.27
C VAL A 80 0.50 -7.16 19.93
N HIS A 81 0.94 -6.92 18.71
CA HIS A 81 2.31 -7.10 18.24
C HIS A 81 3.05 -5.76 18.37
N VAL A 82 4.08 -5.74 19.22
CA VAL A 82 4.84 -4.50 19.48
C VAL A 82 6.06 -4.48 18.56
N GLY A 83 6.13 -3.55 17.63
CA GLY A 83 7.25 -3.43 16.71
C GLY A 83 7.00 -2.51 15.54
N ASP A 84 8.04 -2.33 14.72
CA ASP A 84 7.93 -1.63 13.44
C ASP A 84 7.31 -2.58 12.40
N VAL A 85 6.20 -2.17 11.81
CA VAL A 85 5.53 -2.97 10.79
C VAL A 85 6.40 -3.23 9.55
N LEU A 86 7.39 -2.39 9.27
CA LEU A 86 8.34 -2.60 8.17
C LEU A 86 9.33 -3.74 8.45
N GLU A 87 9.46 -4.18 9.72
CA GLU A 87 10.29 -5.30 10.15
C GLU A 87 9.47 -6.58 10.40
N VAL A 88 8.14 -6.49 10.40
CA VAL A 88 7.25 -7.65 10.63
C VAL A 88 7.18 -8.49 9.36
N ASP A 89 7.50 -9.77 9.48
CA ASP A 89 7.25 -10.75 8.41
C ASP A 89 5.75 -11.08 8.35
N ILE A 90 5.07 -10.47 7.37
CA ILE A 90 3.63 -10.65 7.14
C ILE A 90 3.29 -12.09 6.73
N ALA A 91 4.18 -12.77 6.01
CA ALA A 91 3.97 -14.16 5.63
C ALA A 91 4.06 -15.09 6.85
N ALA A 92 5.02 -14.84 7.75
CA ALA A 92 5.11 -15.55 9.02
C ALA A 92 3.91 -15.24 9.94
N LEU A 93 3.44 -13.98 9.97
CA LEU A 93 2.23 -13.61 10.71
C LEU A 93 0.99 -14.36 10.18
N HIS A 94 0.88 -14.53 8.86
CA HIS A 94 -0.18 -15.33 8.24
C HIS A 94 -0.13 -16.81 8.69
N GLY A 95 1.06 -17.41 8.82
CA GLY A 95 1.24 -18.76 9.36
C GLY A 95 0.48 -19.87 8.65
N GLY A 96 0.13 -19.69 7.36
CA GLY A 96 -0.62 -20.67 6.57
C GLY A 96 -2.12 -20.79 6.89
N GLY A 97 -2.66 -19.88 7.70
CA GLY A 97 -4.09 -19.84 8.05
C GLY A 97 -4.97 -19.14 7.00
N ALA A 98 -6.13 -18.64 7.42
CA ALA A 98 -6.99 -17.82 6.55
C ALA A 98 -6.25 -16.53 6.14
N PRO A 99 -6.44 -16.04 4.89
CA PRO A 99 -5.80 -14.82 4.41
C PRO A 99 -6.09 -13.62 5.30
N LEU A 100 -5.09 -12.76 5.49
CA LEU A 100 -5.17 -11.58 6.34
C LEU A 100 -5.96 -10.47 5.66
N ARG A 101 -6.80 -9.79 6.42
CA ARG A 101 -7.40 -8.52 6.04
C ARG A 101 -6.67 -7.42 6.78
N ILE A 102 -5.98 -6.54 6.06
CA ILE A 102 -5.11 -5.53 6.68
C ILE A 102 -5.78 -4.16 6.59
N CYS A 103 -5.78 -3.42 7.67
CA CYS A 103 -6.33 -2.07 7.67
C CYS A 103 -5.51 -1.11 8.55
N GLY A 104 -5.77 0.18 8.42
CA GLY A 104 -5.18 1.18 9.32
C GLY A 104 -5.24 2.60 8.80
N ASN A 105 -5.11 3.54 9.76
CA ASN A 105 -4.81 4.93 9.49
C ASN A 105 -3.28 5.08 9.48
N LEU A 106 -2.65 4.96 8.33
CA LEU A 106 -1.20 4.84 8.24
C LEU A 106 -0.48 6.18 8.44
N PRO A 107 0.63 6.18 9.20
CA PRO A 107 1.51 7.33 9.25
C PRO A 107 2.03 7.70 7.86
N TYR A 108 1.98 9.00 7.52
CA TYR A 108 2.26 9.46 6.15
C TYR A 108 3.70 9.20 5.69
N ASN A 109 4.64 9.23 6.63
CA ASN A 109 6.08 9.03 6.36
C ASN A 109 6.44 7.59 5.96
N ILE A 110 5.66 6.59 6.36
CA ILE A 110 5.93 5.19 6.04
C ILE A 110 4.95 4.58 5.02
N SER A 111 3.94 5.34 4.56
CA SER A 111 2.87 4.82 3.70
C SER A 111 3.40 4.11 2.46
N THR A 112 4.30 4.74 1.70
CA THR A 112 4.84 4.15 0.47
C THR A 112 5.76 2.94 0.73
N PRO A 113 6.75 3.00 1.64
CA PRO A 113 7.53 1.82 2.03
C PRO A 113 6.66 0.66 2.50
N LEU A 114 5.65 0.94 3.32
CA LEU A 114 4.75 -0.10 3.83
C LEU A 114 3.94 -0.77 2.71
N LEU A 115 3.41 -0.01 1.76
CA LEU A 115 2.72 -0.59 0.62
C LEU A 115 3.63 -1.54 -0.17
N PHE A 116 4.89 -1.19 -0.40
CA PHE A 116 5.85 -2.10 -1.05
C PHE A 116 6.14 -3.34 -0.21
N HIS A 117 6.31 -3.19 1.10
CA HIS A 117 6.52 -4.31 2.02
C HIS A 117 5.33 -5.30 2.00
N LEU A 118 4.09 -4.79 2.00
CA LEU A 118 2.89 -5.63 1.92
C LEU A 118 2.74 -6.33 0.56
N LEU A 119 3.25 -5.73 -0.54
CA LEU A 119 3.23 -6.38 -1.85
C LEU A 119 4.10 -7.66 -1.89
N GLU A 120 5.17 -7.73 -1.09
CA GLU A 120 6.02 -8.92 -1.01
C GLU A 120 5.26 -10.12 -0.44
N ALA A 121 4.28 -9.85 0.46
CA ALA A 121 3.44 -10.86 1.08
C ALA A 121 2.00 -10.90 0.53
N HIS A 122 1.74 -10.36 -0.68
CA HIS A 122 0.39 -10.21 -1.23
C HIS A 122 -0.41 -11.51 -1.27
N ALA A 123 0.23 -12.66 -1.44
CA ALA A 123 -0.42 -13.98 -1.45
C ALA A 123 -1.04 -14.37 -0.09
N ALA A 124 -0.57 -13.78 1.01
CA ALA A 124 -1.09 -13.98 2.36
C ALA A 124 -2.26 -13.04 2.71
N ILE A 125 -2.62 -12.12 1.81
CA ILE A 125 -3.53 -11.01 2.07
C ILE A 125 -4.81 -11.16 1.23
N ALA A 126 -5.98 -11.07 1.89
CA ALA A 126 -7.27 -11.08 1.22
C ALA A 126 -7.64 -9.69 0.66
N ASP A 127 -7.52 -8.67 1.49
CA ASP A 127 -7.72 -7.27 1.13
C ASP A 127 -7.01 -6.32 2.10
N MET A 128 -6.87 -5.07 1.66
CA MET A 128 -6.28 -4.00 2.47
C MET A 128 -7.14 -2.74 2.38
N HIS A 129 -7.35 -2.08 3.53
CA HIS A 129 -8.10 -0.82 3.61
C HIS A 129 -7.27 0.21 4.38
N PHE A 130 -6.74 1.20 3.68
CA PHE A 130 -5.88 2.19 4.28
C PHE A 130 -6.42 3.61 4.13
N MET A 131 -6.29 4.39 5.20
CA MET A 131 -6.39 5.83 5.14
C MET A 131 -4.99 6.42 4.98
N LEU A 132 -4.77 7.16 3.90
CA LEU A 132 -3.50 7.73 3.47
C LEU A 132 -3.67 9.20 3.12
N GLN A 133 -2.56 9.92 2.89
CA GLN A 133 -2.63 11.23 2.24
C GLN A 133 -3.35 11.11 0.89
N LYS A 134 -4.22 12.08 0.61
CA LYS A 134 -5.00 12.08 -0.64
C LYS A 134 -4.11 11.97 -1.88
N GLU A 135 -2.96 12.65 -1.91
CA GLU A 135 -2.04 12.58 -3.05
C GLU A 135 -1.45 11.16 -3.26
N VAL A 136 -1.26 10.39 -2.18
CA VAL A 136 -0.78 9.01 -2.27
C VAL A 136 -1.88 8.12 -2.86
N VAL A 137 -3.12 8.29 -2.41
CA VAL A 137 -4.29 7.58 -2.99
C VAL A 137 -4.47 7.94 -4.46
N ASP A 138 -4.37 9.24 -4.81
CA ASP A 138 -4.44 9.69 -6.21
C ASP A 138 -3.37 9.01 -7.10
N ARG A 139 -2.15 8.81 -6.57
CA ARG A 139 -1.08 8.05 -7.27
C ARG A 139 -1.41 6.58 -7.39
N ILE A 140 -1.98 5.97 -6.35
CA ILE A 140 -2.33 4.54 -6.35
C ILE A 140 -3.33 4.23 -7.47
N VAL A 141 -4.39 5.04 -7.60
CA VAL A 141 -5.47 4.81 -8.56
C VAL A 141 -5.29 5.56 -9.89
N ALA A 142 -4.12 6.14 -10.12
CA ALA A 142 -3.82 6.92 -11.32
C ALA A 142 -3.92 6.07 -12.60
N LYS A 143 -4.33 6.70 -13.69
CA LYS A 143 -4.34 6.07 -15.02
C LYS A 143 -3.11 6.52 -15.83
N PRO A 144 -2.61 5.69 -16.76
CA PRO A 144 -1.56 6.09 -17.68
C PRO A 144 -1.86 7.45 -18.34
N GLY A 145 -0.83 8.28 -18.50
CA GLY A 145 -0.95 9.64 -19.05
C GLY A 145 -1.28 10.73 -18.03
N SER A 146 -1.68 10.38 -16.81
CA SER A 146 -1.94 11.37 -15.77
C SER A 146 -0.66 11.88 -15.12
N LYS A 147 -0.68 13.14 -14.60
CA LYS A 147 0.48 13.77 -13.94
C LYS A 147 0.98 13.05 -12.68
N VAL A 148 0.11 12.28 -12.03
CA VAL A 148 0.41 11.59 -10.77
C VAL A 148 0.74 10.11 -10.97
N TYR A 149 0.58 9.58 -12.20
CA TYR A 149 0.95 8.23 -12.55
C TYR A 149 2.46 7.99 -12.36
N GLY A 150 2.84 6.86 -11.78
CA GLY A 150 4.23 6.61 -11.46
C GLY A 150 4.54 5.18 -11.01
N ARG A 151 5.76 5.00 -10.48
CA ARG A 151 6.24 3.70 -10.00
C ARG A 151 5.24 3.01 -9.06
N LEU A 152 4.69 3.76 -8.07
CA LEU A 152 3.74 3.20 -7.10
C LEU A 152 2.50 2.63 -7.79
N THR A 153 1.94 3.38 -8.75
CA THR A 153 0.77 2.95 -9.53
C THR A 153 1.03 1.63 -10.25
N VAL A 154 2.16 1.57 -10.99
CA VAL A 154 2.50 0.41 -11.83
C VAL A 154 2.77 -0.83 -10.98
N MET A 155 3.51 -0.67 -9.88
CA MET A 155 3.85 -1.78 -8.98
C MET A 155 2.61 -2.33 -8.28
N LEU A 156 1.72 -1.46 -7.79
CA LEU A 156 0.47 -1.89 -7.17
C LEU A 156 -0.47 -2.54 -8.18
N ALA A 157 -0.60 -1.98 -9.39
CA ALA A 157 -1.47 -2.55 -10.43
C ALA A 157 -1.03 -3.95 -10.91
N ALA A 158 0.25 -4.30 -10.74
CA ALA A 158 0.76 -5.64 -11.04
C ALA A 158 0.40 -6.68 -9.96
N ALA A 159 0.04 -6.25 -8.76
CA ALA A 159 -0.25 -7.14 -7.63
C ALA A 159 -1.69 -7.03 -7.11
N CYS A 160 -2.34 -5.88 -7.25
CA CYS A 160 -3.65 -5.59 -6.66
C CYS A 160 -4.54 -4.78 -7.61
N SER A 161 -5.84 -4.99 -7.53
CA SER A 161 -6.82 -3.98 -7.93
C SER A 161 -6.90 -2.90 -6.85
N SER A 162 -7.13 -1.64 -7.26
CA SER A 162 -7.11 -0.48 -6.37
C SER A 162 -8.34 0.39 -6.59
N GLU A 163 -9.00 0.80 -5.51
CA GLU A 163 -10.17 1.66 -5.54
C GLU A 163 -10.08 2.77 -4.48
N ALA A 164 -10.21 4.03 -4.89
CA ALA A 164 -10.36 5.15 -3.96
C ALA A 164 -11.81 5.19 -3.47
N LEU A 165 -12.02 4.97 -2.16
CA LEU A 165 -13.37 4.84 -1.62
C LEU A 165 -13.98 6.20 -1.28
N PHE A 166 -13.28 7.03 -0.50
CA PHE A 166 -13.75 8.36 -0.13
C PHE A 166 -12.66 9.25 0.47
N ARG A 167 -12.89 10.56 0.36
CA ARG A 167 -12.02 11.59 0.93
C ARG A 167 -12.36 11.84 2.40
N VAL A 168 -11.34 12.21 3.19
CA VAL A 168 -11.42 12.55 4.60
C VAL A 168 -10.73 13.89 4.82
N GLY A 169 -11.49 14.87 5.31
CA GLY A 169 -10.98 16.20 5.62
C GLY A 169 -10.07 16.22 6.84
N ARG A 170 -9.16 17.18 6.89
CA ARG A 170 -8.18 17.36 7.98
C ARG A 170 -8.81 17.51 9.37
N GLY A 171 -10.05 18.06 9.44
CA GLY A 171 -10.77 18.24 10.70
C GLY A 171 -11.17 16.95 11.41
N ALA A 172 -11.06 15.79 10.74
CA ALA A 172 -11.34 14.49 11.35
C ALA A 172 -10.23 14.00 12.30
N PHE A 173 -9.10 14.74 12.39
CA PHE A 173 -7.90 14.31 13.12
C PHE A 173 -7.47 15.30 14.20
N GLN A 174 -6.84 14.77 15.25
CA GLN A 174 -6.20 15.53 16.32
C GLN A 174 -4.75 15.02 16.55
N PRO A 175 -3.71 15.83 16.34
CA PRO A 175 -3.75 17.13 15.65
C PRO A 175 -4.13 17.00 14.17
N PRO A 176 -4.67 18.05 13.53
CA PRO A 176 -5.01 18.00 12.12
C PRO A 176 -3.73 17.89 11.26
N PRO A 177 -3.73 17.07 10.19
CA PRO A 177 -2.62 17.00 9.23
C PRO A 177 -2.58 18.25 8.33
N ALA A 178 -1.45 18.44 7.62
CA ALA A 178 -1.28 19.54 6.68
C ALA A 178 -2.15 19.39 5.41
N VAL A 179 -2.50 18.16 5.04
CA VAL A 179 -3.22 17.80 3.80
C VAL A 179 -4.42 16.90 4.10
N ASP A 180 -5.38 16.84 3.18
CA ASP A 180 -6.48 15.90 3.30
C ASP A 180 -6.00 14.46 3.09
N SER A 181 -6.80 13.54 3.63
CA SER A 181 -6.64 12.11 3.48
C SER A 181 -7.67 11.52 2.53
N ALA A 182 -7.48 10.27 2.15
CA ALA A 182 -8.50 9.47 1.50
C ALA A 182 -8.36 8.01 1.92
N VAL A 183 -9.45 7.27 1.85
CA VAL A 183 -9.46 5.83 2.08
C VAL A 183 -9.37 5.11 0.74
N VAL A 184 -8.47 4.14 0.67
CA VAL A 184 -8.25 3.27 -0.50
C VAL A 184 -8.46 1.81 -0.09
N ARG A 185 -9.06 1.04 -0.99
CA ARG A 185 -9.13 -0.41 -0.93
C ARG A 185 -8.19 -1.00 -1.95
N LEU A 186 -7.40 -2.00 -1.54
CA LEU A 186 -6.52 -2.79 -2.38
C LEU A 186 -6.89 -4.26 -2.23
N VAL A 187 -7.07 -4.96 -3.35
CA VAL A 187 -7.37 -6.40 -3.35
C VAL A 187 -6.33 -7.11 -4.21
N PRO A 188 -5.51 -7.98 -3.63
CA PRO A 188 -4.55 -8.78 -4.38
C PRO A 188 -5.22 -9.54 -5.53
N HIS A 189 -4.56 -9.61 -6.66
CA HIS A 189 -5.06 -10.40 -7.79
C HIS A 189 -4.91 -11.90 -7.46
N PRO A 190 -5.92 -12.74 -7.76
CA PRO A 190 -5.83 -14.19 -7.58
C PRO A 190 -4.80 -14.84 -8.52
N ALA A 191 -4.48 -14.18 -9.63
CA ALA A 191 -3.45 -14.53 -10.59
C ALA A 191 -2.87 -13.24 -11.19
N ASP A 192 -1.69 -13.33 -11.81
CA ASP A 192 -1.09 -12.17 -12.46
C ASP A 192 -2.04 -11.58 -13.53
N PRO A 193 -2.35 -10.28 -13.50
CA PRO A 193 -3.29 -9.65 -14.43
C PRO A 193 -2.74 -9.56 -15.87
N PHE A 194 -1.45 -9.83 -16.05
CA PHE A 194 -0.73 -9.94 -17.31
C PHE A 194 0.52 -10.83 -17.11
N PRO A 195 1.11 -11.41 -18.20
CA PRO A 195 2.31 -12.23 -18.07
C PRO A 195 3.45 -11.50 -17.36
N LEU A 196 3.92 -12.06 -16.24
CA LEU A 196 4.96 -11.45 -15.38
C LEU A 196 6.03 -12.50 -15.00
N PRO A 197 6.82 -13.00 -15.97
CA PRO A 197 7.73 -14.12 -15.76
C PRO A 197 8.88 -13.81 -14.78
N ASP A 198 9.29 -12.55 -14.69
CA ASP A 198 10.34 -12.08 -13.75
C ASP A 198 9.88 -10.78 -13.03
N ARG A 199 9.32 -10.94 -11.84
CA ARG A 199 8.86 -9.82 -11.03
C ARG A 199 10.01 -8.91 -10.56
N ALA A 200 11.20 -9.47 -10.32
CA ALA A 200 12.36 -8.67 -9.90
C ALA A 200 12.85 -7.78 -11.05
N ARG A 201 12.91 -8.32 -12.27
CA ARG A 201 13.24 -7.54 -13.46
C ARG A 201 12.18 -6.48 -13.75
N PHE A 202 10.89 -6.81 -13.66
CA PHE A 202 9.81 -5.85 -13.77
C PHE A 202 9.99 -4.68 -12.80
N ALA A 203 10.24 -4.95 -11.53
CA ALA A 203 10.47 -3.91 -10.52
C ALA A 203 11.66 -3.01 -10.86
N ARG A 204 12.77 -3.60 -11.37
CA ARG A 204 13.96 -2.85 -11.83
C ARG A 204 13.65 -1.97 -13.04
N VAL A 205 12.96 -2.50 -14.05
CA VAL A 205 12.58 -1.75 -15.26
C VAL A 205 11.67 -0.57 -14.89
N VAL A 206 10.64 -0.81 -14.08
CA VAL A 206 9.73 0.24 -13.60
C VAL A 206 10.47 1.31 -12.77
N ALA A 207 11.35 0.89 -11.84
CA ALA A 207 12.12 1.82 -11.04
C ALA A 207 13.03 2.71 -11.90
N ALA A 208 13.75 2.12 -12.87
CA ALA A 208 14.63 2.85 -13.79
C ALA A 208 13.83 3.80 -14.68
N ALA A 209 12.71 3.36 -15.22
CA ALA A 209 11.85 4.17 -16.07
C ALA A 209 11.41 5.47 -15.38
N PHE A 210 10.99 5.38 -14.11
CA PHE A 210 10.54 6.53 -13.34
C PHE A 210 11.64 7.28 -12.57
N SER A 211 12.91 6.86 -12.66
CA SER A 211 14.03 7.56 -12.01
C SER A 211 14.32 8.93 -12.63
N MET A 212 13.99 9.11 -13.89
CA MET A 212 14.26 10.34 -14.66
C MET A 212 12.97 10.88 -15.29
N ARG A 213 12.18 11.60 -14.51
CA ARG A 213 10.80 12.03 -14.84
C ARG A 213 10.61 12.74 -16.20
N ARG A 214 11.63 13.40 -16.76
CA ARG A 214 11.54 14.14 -18.03
C ARG A 214 12.18 13.44 -19.22
N LYS A 215 12.71 12.24 -19.02
CA LYS A 215 13.40 11.48 -20.08
C LYS A 215 12.48 10.47 -20.75
N THR A 216 12.81 10.14 -22.01
CA THR A 216 12.18 9.05 -22.74
C THR A 216 12.63 7.69 -22.21
N LEU A 217 11.91 6.63 -22.54
CA LEU A 217 12.26 5.26 -22.14
C LEU A 217 13.66 4.86 -22.61
N ARG A 218 14.04 5.24 -23.85
CA ARG A 218 15.40 5.00 -24.39
C ARG A 218 16.49 5.48 -23.43
N ASN A 219 16.29 6.65 -22.82
CA ASN A 219 17.27 7.26 -21.94
C ASN A 219 17.20 6.69 -20.51
N SER A 220 16.00 6.47 -19.98
CA SER A 220 15.83 5.99 -18.60
C SER A 220 16.10 4.49 -18.44
N LEU A 221 15.98 3.71 -19.52
CA LEU A 221 16.22 2.25 -19.52
C LEU A 221 17.56 1.86 -20.15
N ARG A 222 18.47 2.81 -20.37
CA ARG A 222 19.82 2.51 -20.88
C ARG A 222 20.49 1.44 -20.01
N GLY A 223 20.96 0.35 -20.63
CA GLY A 223 21.55 -0.80 -19.93
C GLY A 223 20.54 -1.83 -19.40
N LEU A 224 19.23 -1.55 -19.48
CA LEU A 224 18.16 -2.48 -19.10
C LEU A 224 17.34 -2.96 -20.30
N ALA A 225 17.14 -2.11 -21.32
CA ALA A 225 16.43 -2.43 -22.54
C ALA A 225 17.16 -1.79 -23.73
N GLY A 226 17.54 -2.59 -24.72
CA GLY A 226 18.10 -2.16 -26.00
C GLY A 226 17.02 -1.93 -27.06
N PRO A 227 17.38 -1.41 -28.25
CA PRO A 227 16.44 -1.21 -29.37
C PRO A 227 15.60 -2.46 -29.66
N GLU A 228 16.23 -3.64 -29.73
CA GLU A 228 15.57 -4.92 -29.98
C GLU A 228 14.49 -5.26 -28.95
N ALA A 229 14.70 -4.91 -27.67
CA ALA A 229 13.73 -5.13 -26.63
C ALA A 229 12.49 -4.23 -26.79
N PHE A 230 12.66 -3.01 -27.25
CA PHE A 230 11.56 -2.10 -27.57
C PHE A 230 10.75 -2.57 -28.75
N ASP A 231 11.44 -3.01 -29.82
CA ASP A 231 10.81 -3.52 -31.04
C ASP A 231 10.03 -4.81 -30.75
N ALA A 232 10.63 -5.76 -30.02
CA ALA A 232 9.97 -7.01 -29.61
C ALA A 232 8.77 -6.79 -28.67
N ALA A 233 8.81 -5.76 -27.82
CA ALA A 233 7.69 -5.38 -26.97
C ALA A 233 6.61 -4.58 -27.74
N GLY A 234 6.88 -4.09 -28.94
CA GLY A 234 6.00 -3.20 -29.70
C GLY A 234 5.83 -1.82 -29.07
N ILE A 235 6.88 -1.28 -28.44
CA ILE A 235 6.85 -0.03 -27.69
C ILE A 235 7.85 0.96 -28.27
N ALA A 236 7.37 2.16 -28.65
CA ALA A 236 8.25 3.20 -29.15
C ALA A 236 9.16 3.72 -28.01
N ALA A 237 10.48 3.71 -28.27
CA ALA A 237 11.51 4.02 -27.28
C ALA A 237 11.58 5.51 -26.90
N ASP A 238 10.94 6.39 -27.67
CA ASP A 238 10.80 7.84 -27.42
C ASP A 238 9.60 8.18 -26.53
N ARG A 239 8.72 7.22 -26.23
CA ARG A 239 7.63 7.41 -25.25
C ARG A 239 8.17 7.72 -23.88
N ARG A 240 7.34 8.39 -23.07
CA ARG A 240 7.65 8.66 -21.67
C ARG A 240 7.05 7.59 -20.76
N PRO A 241 7.69 7.29 -19.61
CA PRO A 241 7.23 6.26 -18.67
C PRO A 241 5.76 6.39 -18.26
N GLU A 242 5.30 7.62 -18.04
CA GLU A 242 3.93 7.88 -17.60
C GLU A 242 2.85 7.53 -18.63
N THR A 243 3.24 7.29 -19.88
CA THR A 243 2.30 6.92 -20.95
C THR A 243 2.10 5.41 -21.09
N LEU A 244 2.94 4.59 -20.43
CA LEU A 244 2.85 3.14 -20.52
C LEU A 244 1.85 2.59 -19.51
N SER A 245 1.08 1.59 -19.94
CA SER A 245 0.31 0.75 -19.04
C SER A 245 1.19 -0.22 -18.24
N PRO A 246 0.73 -0.78 -17.12
CA PRO A 246 1.46 -1.82 -16.39
C PRO A 246 1.81 -3.04 -17.25
N ALA A 247 0.89 -3.45 -18.14
CA ALA A 247 1.11 -4.56 -19.06
C ALA A 247 2.22 -4.27 -20.10
N GLU A 248 2.34 -3.03 -20.57
CA GLU A 248 3.44 -2.64 -21.46
C GLU A 248 4.79 -2.67 -20.74
N PHE A 249 4.85 -2.26 -19.46
CA PHE A 249 6.06 -2.44 -18.65
C PHE A 249 6.42 -3.92 -18.47
N ALA A 250 5.43 -4.80 -18.31
CA ALA A 250 5.67 -6.24 -18.23
C ALA A 250 6.22 -6.81 -19.54
N LYS A 251 5.71 -6.38 -20.69
CA LYS A 251 6.25 -6.77 -22.00
C LYS A 251 7.72 -6.36 -22.17
N LEU A 252 8.10 -5.14 -21.76
CA LEU A 252 9.51 -4.71 -21.76
C LEU A 252 10.37 -5.53 -20.79
N ALA A 253 9.86 -5.81 -19.61
CA ALA A 253 10.57 -6.60 -18.60
C ALA A 253 10.76 -8.07 -19.03
N ALA A 254 9.88 -8.61 -19.87
CA ALA A 254 10.01 -9.96 -20.40
C ALA A 254 11.13 -10.09 -21.45
N GLN A 255 11.61 -8.98 -22.03
CA GLN A 255 12.68 -9.01 -23.02
C GLN A 255 14.05 -9.18 -22.35
N PRO A 256 15.03 -9.83 -22.99
CA PRO A 256 16.37 -9.98 -22.43
C PRO A 256 17.04 -8.61 -22.19
N ALA A 257 17.98 -8.57 -21.24
CA ALA A 257 18.85 -7.41 -21.11
C ALA A 257 19.74 -7.27 -22.38
N PRO A 258 20.12 -6.05 -22.76
CA PRO A 258 21.09 -5.89 -23.84
C PRO A 258 22.37 -6.65 -23.48
N GLY A 259 22.92 -7.37 -24.46
CA GLY A 259 24.22 -8.01 -24.30
C GLY A 259 25.30 -6.97 -23.95
N PRO A 260 26.45 -7.40 -23.38
CA PRO A 260 27.57 -6.48 -23.19
C PRO A 260 27.86 -5.79 -24.52
N ALA A 261 27.93 -4.45 -24.46
CA ALA A 261 28.27 -3.68 -25.65
C ALA A 261 29.60 -4.24 -26.21
N SER A 262 29.58 -4.74 -27.44
CA SER A 262 30.81 -5.09 -28.15
C SER A 262 31.64 -3.81 -28.25
N LEU A 263 32.77 -3.78 -27.55
CA LEU A 263 33.76 -2.71 -27.60
C LEU A 263 34.37 -2.62 -28.99
#